data_c934cdc83674151f589b1f444af03ae9
#
_entry.id   c934cdc83674151f589b1f444af03ae9
#
_cell.length_a   1.000
_cell.length_b   1.000
_cell.length_c   1.000
_cell.angle_alpha   90.00
_cell.angle_beta   90.00
_cell.angle_gamma   90.00
#
_symmetry.space_group_name_H-M   'P 1'
#
loop_
_entity.id
_entity.type
_entity.pdbx_description
1 polymer ?
#
loop_
_entity_poly.entity_id
_entity_poly.type
_entity_poly.pdbx_seq_one_letter_code
_entity_poly.pdbx_strand_id
1 'polypeptide(L)'
;MRSSWSKFKKIGPVLLLLCIMLIGCSEDNSQPTQPKENQETTITEDLAKLNDQVNAEAEKSPTHITSQDKSIGLTQLTDKVWVHTSYNEWKGTKIPHNGLVVTTDKGAVLIDTAWDTEGNHPKTKALLQMIQKHLKKKVVLAIVTHAHDDSIGGIQALLDKKIEVRSTSLTAKLAKENGYPSPKPILDEKPMMKIGDTVIKTMYPGEGHSKDNITAWLPQYKILFGGCFIKSLDAKDLGNLSDANVEKWDDSVKKVIEKYPQVKIVVPGHGEWGNKRLLFHTIDLIKQHTD
;
A
#
# COMPACT_ATOMS: atom_id res chain seq x y z
N MET A 1 -4.89 26.30 54.69
CA MET A 1 -4.01 27.49 54.89
C MET A 1 -3.59 28.03 53.54
N ARG A 2 -4.09 29.22 53.21
CA ARG A 2 -3.52 30.35 52.44
C ARG A 2 -2.85 29.95 51.09
N SER A 3 -3.44 30.26 49.93
CA SER A 3 -3.72 31.57 49.25
C SER A 3 -2.45 32.18 48.62
N SER A 4 -2.52 32.48 47.33
CA SER A 4 -2.17 33.76 46.72
C SER A 4 -2.01 33.59 45.20
N TRP A 5 -2.91 34.05 44.34
CA TRP A 5 -3.05 35.33 43.64
C TRP A 5 -1.95 35.59 42.59
N SER A 6 -2.28 35.49 41.35
CA SER A 6 -2.76 36.49 40.34
C SER A 6 -1.65 37.28 39.68
N LYS A 7 -1.66 37.35 38.33
CA LYS A 7 -1.53 38.62 37.59
C LYS A 7 -1.97 38.45 36.12
N PHE A 8 -3.10 39.11 35.82
CA PHE A 8 -3.51 39.51 34.47
C PHE A 8 -2.52 40.51 33.86
N LYS A 9 -2.21 40.41 32.57
CA LYS A 9 -1.74 41.55 31.77
C LYS A 9 -2.64 41.75 30.57
N LYS A 10 -3.12 42.96 30.48
CA LYS A 10 -4.08 43.54 29.53
C LYS A 10 -3.44 43.69 28.15
N ILE A 11 -4.22 43.38 27.12
CA ILE A 11 -3.95 43.66 25.70
C ILE A 11 -4.60 45.03 25.40
N GLY A 12 -3.83 45.97 24.89
CA GLY A 12 -4.28 47.25 24.39
C GLY A 12 -4.57 47.20 22.87
N PRO A 13 -5.46 48.06 22.37
CA PRO A 13 -5.88 48.02 20.98
C PRO A 13 -4.90 48.75 20.05
N VAL A 14 -4.62 48.15 18.88
CA VAL A 14 -3.90 48.81 17.79
C VAL A 14 -4.90 49.51 16.88
N LEU A 15 -4.62 50.76 16.70
CA LEU A 15 -5.34 51.81 15.97
C LEU A 15 -5.28 51.57 14.47
N LEU A 16 -6.45 51.58 13.82
CA LEU A 16 -6.62 51.53 12.38
C LEU A 16 -6.47 52.95 11.80
N LEU A 17 -5.42 53.18 11.03
CA LEU A 17 -5.22 54.47 10.33
C LEU A 17 -5.78 54.34 8.91
N LEU A 18 -6.86 55.07 8.68
CA LEU A 18 -7.52 55.26 7.38
C LEU A 18 -6.84 56.42 6.67
N CYS A 19 -6.13 56.20 5.57
CA CYS A 19 -5.67 57.26 4.68
C CYS A 19 -6.62 57.38 3.47
N ILE A 20 -7.42 58.42 3.51
CA ILE A 20 -8.16 58.92 2.35
C ILE A 20 -7.25 59.83 1.55
N MET A 21 -6.99 59.52 0.30
CA MET A 21 -6.35 60.46 -0.63
C MET A 21 -7.31 60.78 -1.79
N LEU A 22 -7.37 62.05 -2.00
CA LEU A 22 -8.26 62.76 -2.87
C LEU A 22 -7.95 62.55 -4.36
N ILE A 23 -9.02 62.63 -5.14
CA ILE A 23 -9.10 62.61 -6.59
C ILE A 23 -8.40 63.82 -7.20
N GLY A 24 -7.50 63.57 -8.14
CA GLY A 24 -7.00 64.60 -9.06
C GLY A 24 -7.19 64.09 -10.50
N CYS A 25 -8.10 64.70 -11.20
CA CYS A 25 -8.24 64.51 -12.64
C CYS A 25 -7.11 65.22 -13.37
N SER A 26 -6.34 64.48 -14.19
CA SER A 26 -5.64 65.09 -15.33
C SER A 26 -5.84 64.18 -16.54
N GLU A 27 -6.44 64.76 -17.57
CA GLU A 27 -6.50 64.18 -18.89
C GLU A 27 -5.09 64.06 -19.47
N ASP A 28 -4.72 62.85 -19.85
CA ASP A 28 -3.58 62.67 -20.74
C ASP A 28 -3.87 61.63 -21.82
N ASN A 29 -3.52 62.06 -23.00
CA ASN A 29 -3.82 61.51 -24.30
C ASN A 29 -2.76 60.43 -24.60
N SER A 30 -3.05 59.16 -24.50
CA SER A 30 -2.16 58.11 -24.99
C SER A 30 -2.91 56.95 -25.67
N GLN A 31 -2.45 56.68 -26.90
CA GLN A 31 -2.95 55.68 -27.84
C GLN A 31 -3.14 54.28 -27.23
N PRO A 32 -4.03 53.44 -27.82
CA PRO A 32 -4.24 52.08 -27.36
C PRO A 32 -3.04 51.19 -27.68
N THR A 33 -2.41 50.67 -26.63
CA THR A 33 -1.40 49.61 -26.75
C THR A 33 -2.08 48.30 -27.13
N GLN A 34 -1.60 47.66 -28.18
CA GLN A 34 -2.03 46.35 -28.66
C GLN A 34 -1.96 45.27 -27.58
N PRO A 35 -2.86 44.24 -27.59
CA PRO A 35 -2.88 43.16 -26.62
C PRO A 35 -1.60 42.29 -26.74
N LYS A 36 -1.08 41.86 -25.61
CA LYS A 36 0.05 40.94 -25.51
C LYS A 36 -0.37 39.53 -25.97
N GLU A 37 -0.24 39.24 -27.24
CA GLU A 37 -0.56 37.93 -27.88
C GLU A 37 0.45 36.84 -27.58
N ASN A 38 1.53 37.13 -26.85
CA ASN A 38 2.67 36.19 -26.62
C ASN A 38 2.62 35.40 -25.31
N GLN A 39 1.63 35.59 -24.42
CA GLN A 39 1.57 34.81 -23.17
C GLN A 39 0.55 33.64 -23.26
N GLU A 40 -0.50 33.75 -24.03
CA GLU A 40 -1.48 32.66 -24.19
C GLU A 40 -0.95 31.49 -25.02
N THR A 41 -0.12 31.77 -26.03
CA THR A 41 0.49 30.75 -26.91
C THR A 41 1.50 29.88 -26.15
N THR A 42 2.27 30.48 -25.22
CA THR A 42 3.27 29.72 -24.42
C THR A 42 2.61 28.78 -23.40
N ILE A 43 1.50 29.20 -22.79
CA ILE A 43 0.78 28.38 -21.82
C ILE A 43 0.09 27.18 -22.49
N THR A 44 -0.46 27.35 -23.68
CA THR A 44 -1.10 26.28 -24.48
C THR A 44 -0.07 25.26 -24.96
N GLU A 45 1.12 25.69 -25.38
CA GLU A 45 2.21 24.79 -25.78
C GLU A 45 2.78 24.00 -24.60
N ASP A 46 2.93 24.62 -23.43
CA ASP A 46 3.40 23.94 -22.23
C ASP A 46 2.36 22.95 -21.67
N LEU A 47 1.06 23.27 -21.76
CA LEU A 47 -0.02 22.34 -21.41
C LEU A 47 -0.10 21.16 -22.39
N ALA A 48 0.13 21.40 -23.69
CA ALA A 48 0.17 20.33 -24.68
C ALA A 48 1.35 19.38 -24.43
N LYS A 49 2.56 19.92 -24.16
CA LYS A 49 3.74 19.12 -23.81
C LYS A 49 3.56 18.34 -22.52
N LEU A 50 2.90 18.93 -21.51
CA LEU A 50 2.58 18.27 -20.26
C LEU A 50 1.56 17.13 -20.48
N ASN A 51 0.54 17.34 -21.30
CA ASN A 51 -0.41 16.31 -21.68
C ASN A 51 0.25 15.18 -22.49
N ASP A 52 1.16 15.48 -23.40
CA ASP A 52 1.90 14.49 -24.17
C ASP A 52 2.85 13.69 -23.29
N GLN A 53 3.49 14.30 -22.28
CA GLN A 53 4.28 13.60 -21.29
C GLN A 53 3.43 12.72 -20.36
N VAL A 54 2.26 13.20 -19.92
CA VAL A 54 1.32 12.41 -19.10
C VAL A 54 0.75 11.25 -19.90
N ASN A 55 0.44 11.44 -21.18
CA ASN A 55 -0.06 10.37 -22.06
C ASN A 55 1.05 9.38 -22.44
N ALA A 56 2.29 9.80 -22.63
CA ALA A 56 3.43 8.93 -22.90
C ALA A 56 3.83 8.05 -21.69
N GLU A 57 3.62 8.54 -20.45
CA GLU A 57 3.77 7.72 -19.23
C GLU A 57 2.58 6.77 -19.00
N ALA A 58 1.38 7.12 -19.47
CA ALA A 58 0.16 6.31 -19.35
C ALA A 58 0.09 5.14 -20.35
N GLU A 59 0.83 5.20 -21.47
CA GLU A 59 0.76 4.17 -22.54
C GLU A 59 1.69 2.97 -22.35
N LYS A 60 2.55 2.96 -21.35
CA LYS A 60 3.38 1.78 -21.09
C LYS A 60 2.60 0.80 -20.22
N SER A 61 1.91 -0.15 -20.86
CA SER A 61 1.31 -1.29 -20.16
C SER A 61 2.32 -1.86 -19.15
N PRO A 62 1.92 -2.12 -17.89
CA PRO A 62 2.85 -2.60 -16.89
C PRO A 62 3.51 -3.90 -17.37
N THR A 63 4.81 -4.01 -17.17
CA THR A 63 5.53 -5.26 -17.51
C THR A 63 4.90 -6.41 -16.72
N HIS A 64 4.42 -7.41 -17.46
CA HIS A 64 3.85 -8.63 -16.89
C HIS A 64 4.67 -9.85 -17.32
N ILE A 65 5.05 -10.68 -16.36
CA ILE A 65 5.85 -11.89 -16.55
C ILE A 65 5.10 -13.05 -15.93
N THR A 66 4.90 -14.12 -16.68
CA THR A 66 4.17 -15.30 -16.21
C THR A 66 5.11 -16.49 -16.14
N SER A 67 4.96 -17.37 -15.14
CA SER A 67 5.65 -18.66 -15.08
C SER A 67 5.21 -19.57 -16.24
N GLN A 68 6.03 -20.55 -16.59
CA GLN A 68 5.77 -21.45 -17.71
C GLN A 68 4.45 -22.21 -17.56
N ASP A 69 4.12 -22.61 -16.33
CA ASP A 69 2.88 -23.31 -15.95
C ASP A 69 1.70 -22.36 -15.67
N LYS A 70 1.92 -21.04 -15.82
CA LYS A 70 0.93 -19.98 -15.54
C LYS A 70 0.40 -19.99 -14.11
N SER A 71 1.13 -20.58 -13.16
CA SER A 71 0.75 -20.61 -11.75
C SER A 71 1.14 -19.34 -11.00
N ILE A 72 2.12 -18.57 -11.53
CA ILE A 72 2.63 -17.32 -10.96
C ILE A 72 2.67 -16.23 -12.02
N GLY A 73 2.21 -15.03 -11.66
CA GLY A 73 2.43 -13.79 -12.40
C GLY A 73 3.29 -12.81 -11.60
N LEU A 74 4.09 -12.00 -12.29
CA LEU A 74 4.78 -10.82 -11.75
C LEU A 74 4.35 -9.62 -12.57
N THR A 75 3.71 -8.63 -11.94
CA THR A 75 3.26 -7.40 -12.60
C THR A 75 3.94 -6.20 -11.96
N GLN A 76 4.61 -5.39 -12.77
CA GLN A 76 5.34 -4.22 -12.31
C GLN A 76 4.39 -3.09 -11.91
N LEU A 77 4.52 -2.55 -10.69
CA LEU A 77 3.82 -1.35 -10.23
C LEU A 77 4.69 -0.10 -10.35
N THR A 78 5.98 -0.23 -10.01
CA THR A 78 6.99 0.83 -10.10
C THR A 78 8.32 0.21 -10.55
N ASP A 79 9.35 1.02 -10.70
CA ASP A 79 10.72 0.55 -10.98
C ASP A 79 11.22 -0.52 -9.99
N LYS A 80 10.72 -0.51 -8.74
CA LYS A 80 11.19 -1.41 -7.67
C LYS A 80 10.11 -2.28 -7.03
N VAL A 81 8.83 -2.02 -7.29
CA VAL A 81 7.73 -2.76 -6.65
C VAL A 81 6.95 -3.55 -7.70
N TRP A 82 6.77 -4.82 -7.43
CA TRP A 82 6.04 -5.78 -8.25
C TRP A 82 4.97 -6.48 -7.42
N VAL A 83 3.80 -6.69 -8.00
CA VAL A 83 2.84 -7.65 -7.46
C VAL A 83 3.20 -9.03 -7.97
N HIS A 84 3.35 -10.00 -7.09
CA HIS A 84 3.29 -11.39 -7.50
C HIS A 84 1.86 -11.89 -7.27
N THR A 85 1.33 -12.61 -8.23
CA THR A 85 0.01 -13.24 -8.13
C THR A 85 0.17 -14.73 -8.30
N SER A 86 -0.27 -15.50 -7.32
CA SER A 86 -0.39 -16.95 -7.39
C SER A 86 -1.85 -17.34 -7.47
N TYR A 87 -2.13 -18.53 -8.01
CA TYR A 87 -3.50 -18.98 -8.21
C TYR A 87 -3.71 -20.31 -7.49
N ASN A 88 -4.85 -20.43 -6.82
CA ASN A 88 -5.32 -21.70 -6.30
C ASN A 88 -6.78 -21.91 -6.66
N GLU A 89 -7.27 -23.13 -6.52
CA GLU A 89 -8.66 -23.45 -6.78
C GLU A 89 -9.45 -23.48 -5.46
N TRP A 90 -10.56 -22.76 -5.44
CA TRP A 90 -11.51 -22.76 -4.32
C TRP A 90 -12.92 -23.00 -4.85
N LYS A 91 -13.54 -24.11 -4.42
CA LYS A 91 -14.90 -24.49 -4.85
C LYS A 91 -15.08 -24.49 -6.39
N GLY A 92 -14.06 -24.99 -7.12
CA GLY A 92 -14.08 -25.05 -8.59
C GLY A 92 -13.82 -23.71 -9.30
N THR A 93 -13.46 -22.65 -8.56
CA THR A 93 -13.10 -21.34 -9.11
C THR A 93 -11.61 -21.05 -8.89
N LYS A 94 -10.92 -20.61 -9.93
CA LYS A 94 -9.53 -20.18 -9.85
C LYS A 94 -9.45 -18.81 -9.17
N ILE A 95 -8.91 -18.76 -7.97
CA ILE A 95 -8.79 -17.54 -7.16
C ILE A 95 -7.35 -17.04 -7.20
N PRO A 96 -7.11 -15.76 -7.53
CA PRO A 96 -5.79 -15.14 -7.40
C PRO A 96 -5.49 -14.80 -5.95
N HIS A 97 -4.21 -14.89 -5.54
CA HIS A 97 -3.69 -14.28 -4.33
C HIS A 97 -2.47 -13.43 -4.65
N ASN A 98 -2.45 -12.21 -4.13
CA ASN A 98 -1.41 -11.23 -4.36
C ASN A 98 -0.47 -11.12 -3.16
N GLY A 99 0.81 -10.94 -3.46
CA GLY A 99 1.80 -10.43 -2.53
C GLY A 99 2.71 -9.44 -3.24
N LEU A 100 3.76 -8.95 -2.58
CA LEU A 100 4.69 -8.01 -3.18
C LEU A 100 6.11 -8.55 -3.26
N VAL A 101 6.80 -8.16 -4.33
CA VAL A 101 8.27 -8.22 -4.44
C VAL A 101 8.78 -6.79 -4.48
N VAL A 102 9.61 -6.44 -3.51
CA VAL A 102 10.23 -5.11 -3.42
C VAL A 102 11.73 -5.25 -3.66
N THR A 103 12.21 -4.76 -4.79
CA THR A 103 13.63 -4.82 -5.14
C THR A 103 14.39 -3.68 -4.47
N THR A 104 15.58 -3.99 -3.94
CA THR A 104 16.48 -3.05 -3.26
C THR A 104 17.90 -3.21 -3.78
N ASP A 105 18.82 -2.35 -3.35
CA ASP A 105 20.25 -2.51 -3.64
C ASP A 105 20.87 -3.73 -2.95
N LYS A 106 20.24 -4.25 -1.87
CA LYS A 106 20.70 -5.42 -1.11
C LYS A 106 20.04 -6.75 -1.51
N GLY A 107 19.06 -6.72 -2.40
CA GLY A 107 18.28 -7.89 -2.81
C GLY A 107 16.82 -7.58 -2.98
N ALA A 108 15.95 -8.58 -2.84
CA ALA A 108 14.52 -8.41 -2.85
C ALA A 108 13.90 -8.76 -1.49
N VAL A 109 12.86 -8.03 -1.10
CA VAL A 109 11.99 -8.36 0.03
C VAL A 109 10.69 -8.92 -0.54
N LEU A 110 10.26 -10.07 -0.02
CA LEU A 110 8.98 -10.67 -0.35
C LEU A 110 7.96 -10.30 0.75
N ILE A 111 6.77 -9.90 0.37
CA ILE A 111 5.64 -9.73 1.29
C ILE A 111 4.59 -10.76 0.89
N ASP A 112 4.30 -11.67 1.79
CA ASP A 112 3.60 -12.93 1.65
C ASP A 112 4.27 -13.92 0.67
N THR A 113 4.04 -15.20 0.88
CA THR A 113 4.50 -16.27 -0.03
C THR A 113 3.53 -16.43 -1.20
N ALA A 114 3.87 -17.24 -2.18
CA ALA A 114 2.85 -17.72 -3.10
C ALA A 114 1.89 -18.66 -2.35
N TRP A 115 0.65 -18.73 -2.82
CA TRP A 115 -0.39 -19.59 -2.23
C TRP A 115 -0.08 -21.07 -2.52
N ASP A 116 0.74 -21.66 -1.68
CA ASP A 116 1.07 -23.08 -1.71
C ASP A 116 0.23 -23.86 -0.70
N THR A 117 -0.45 -24.89 -1.18
CA THR A 117 -1.15 -25.89 -0.38
C THR A 117 -0.49 -27.26 -0.44
N GLU A 118 0.55 -27.41 -1.27
CA GLU A 118 1.31 -28.63 -1.47
C GLU A 118 2.60 -28.62 -0.64
N GLY A 119 2.92 -29.74 0.01
CA GLY A 119 4.10 -29.87 0.89
C GLY A 119 5.46 -29.63 0.21
N ASN A 120 5.54 -29.71 -1.13
CA ASN A 120 6.75 -29.41 -1.90
C ASN A 120 6.88 -27.93 -2.29
N HIS A 121 5.86 -27.10 -2.02
CA HIS A 121 5.81 -25.64 -2.22
C HIS A 121 6.24 -25.19 -3.63
N PRO A 122 5.61 -25.72 -4.70
CA PRO A 122 6.08 -25.51 -6.07
C PRO A 122 5.95 -24.05 -6.52
N LYS A 123 4.89 -23.36 -6.11
CA LYS A 123 4.63 -21.97 -6.52
C LYS A 123 5.63 -21.00 -5.89
N THR A 124 5.92 -21.12 -4.60
CA THR A 124 6.94 -20.27 -3.95
C THR A 124 8.33 -20.53 -4.52
N LYS A 125 8.69 -21.79 -4.81
CA LYS A 125 9.95 -22.12 -5.50
C LYS A 125 10.02 -21.48 -6.89
N ALA A 126 8.95 -21.55 -7.66
CA ALA A 126 8.85 -20.91 -8.98
C ALA A 126 8.96 -19.37 -8.86
N LEU A 127 8.28 -18.76 -7.88
CA LEU A 127 8.36 -17.33 -7.60
C LEU A 127 9.81 -16.90 -7.33
N LEU A 128 10.53 -17.60 -6.47
CA LEU A 128 11.94 -17.32 -6.17
C LEU A 128 12.82 -17.40 -7.43
N GLN A 129 12.59 -18.39 -8.29
CA GLN A 129 13.29 -18.53 -9.56
C GLN A 129 12.97 -17.38 -10.52
N MET A 130 11.70 -16.96 -10.61
CA MET A 130 11.28 -15.83 -11.45
C MET A 130 11.92 -14.53 -10.99
N ILE A 131 11.94 -14.25 -9.69
CA ILE A 131 12.59 -13.06 -9.10
C ILE A 131 14.08 -13.06 -9.47
N GLN A 132 14.77 -14.19 -9.29
CA GLN A 132 16.20 -14.29 -9.62
C GLN A 132 16.43 -14.14 -11.14
N LYS A 133 15.61 -14.77 -11.96
CA LYS A 133 15.77 -14.78 -13.43
C LYS A 133 15.45 -13.44 -14.06
N HIS A 134 14.34 -12.82 -13.69
CA HIS A 134 13.80 -11.65 -14.38
C HIS A 134 14.18 -10.34 -13.70
N LEU A 135 14.16 -10.29 -12.36
CA LEU A 135 14.51 -9.08 -11.62
C LEU A 135 16.00 -9.03 -11.24
N LYS A 136 16.76 -10.12 -11.49
CA LYS A 136 18.20 -10.24 -11.17
C LYS A 136 18.50 -9.99 -9.69
N LYS A 137 17.55 -10.31 -8.81
CA LYS A 137 17.63 -10.15 -7.36
C LYS A 137 17.43 -11.48 -6.65
N LYS A 138 18.16 -11.68 -5.53
CA LYS A 138 17.86 -12.77 -4.57
C LYS A 138 16.95 -12.24 -3.50
N VAL A 139 15.96 -13.03 -3.07
CA VAL A 139 15.16 -12.70 -1.90
C VAL A 139 16.05 -12.83 -0.66
N VAL A 140 16.13 -11.77 0.14
CA VAL A 140 16.97 -11.69 1.34
C VAL A 140 16.15 -11.66 2.63
N LEU A 141 14.86 -11.32 2.51
CA LEU A 141 13.92 -11.22 3.62
C LEU A 141 12.50 -11.49 3.10
N ALA A 142 11.68 -12.13 3.90
CA ALA A 142 10.24 -12.18 3.69
C ALA A 142 9.49 -11.67 4.93
N ILE A 143 8.31 -11.12 4.68
CA ILE A 143 7.34 -10.69 5.69
C ILE A 143 6.06 -11.48 5.43
N VAL A 144 5.46 -12.06 6.46
CA VAL A 144 4.14 -12.72 6.40
C VAL A 144 3.13 -11.85 7.11
N THR A 145 2.01 -11.55 6.41
CA THR A 145 1.00 -10.63 6.92
C THR A 145 -0.01 -11.28 7.85
N HIS A 146 -0.28 -12.57 7.67
CA HIS A 146 -1.14 -13.36 8.56
C HIS A 146 -0.90 -14.88 8.35
N ALA A 147 -1.51 -15.73 9.18
CA ALA A 147 -1.19 -17.14 9.26
C ALA A 147 -2.09 -18.06 8.38
N HIS A 148 -2.72 -17.54 7.32
CA HIS A 148 -3.43 -18.36 6.35
C HIS A 148 -2.52 -18.89 5.25
N ASP A 149 -2.90 -19.99 4.63
CA ASP A 149 -2.12 -20.71 3.62
C ASP A 149 -1.78 -19.86 2.39
N ASP A 150 -2.64 -18.91 2.02
CA ASP A 150 -2.41 -17.99 0.91
C ASP A 150 -1.23 -17.03 1.17
N SER A 151 -0.96 -16.68 2.42
CA SER A 151 0.13 -15.77 2.81
C SER A 151 1.37 -16.49 3.33
N ILE A 152 1.22 -17.64 4.03
CA ILE A 152 2.34 -18.34 4.68
C ILE A 152 2.64 -19.72 4.09
N GLY A 153 1.74 -20.26 3.23
CA GLY A 153 1.84 -21.65 2.77
C GLY A 153 3.18 -22.05 2.18
N GLY A 154 3.89 -21.12 1.56
CA GLY A 154 5.23 -21.35 0.99
C GLY A 154 6.41 -21.13 1.94
N ILE A 155 6.19 -20.90 3.24
CA ILE A 155 7.26 -20.51 4.19
C ILE A 155 8.43 -21.50 4.22
N GLN A 156 8.17 -22.81 4.14
CA GLN A 156 9.24 -23.82 4.18
C GLN A 156 10.22 -23.66 3.00
N ALA A 157 9.73 -23.32 1.81
CA ALA A 157 10.61 -23.08 0.66
C ALA A 157 11.56 -21.88 0.87
N LEU A 158 11.16 -20.89 1.65
CA LEU A 158 12.01 -19.76 2.04
C LEU A 158 13.07 -20.20 3.07
N LEU A 159 12.65 -20.93 4.10
CA LEU A 159 13.54 -21.42 5.15
C LEU A 159 14.59 -22.39 4.62
N ASP A 160 14.25 -23.27 3.68
CA ASP A 160 15.19 -24.16 2.97
C ASP A 160 16.29 -23.37 2.23
N LYS A 161 15.99 -22.16 1.80
CA LYS A 161 16.95 -21.23 1.19
C LYS A 161 17.64 -20.32 2.20
N LYS A 162 17.41 -20.54 3.51
CA LYS A 162 17.93 -19.72 4.62
C LYS A 162 17.51 -18.25 4.53
N ILE A 163 16.36 -18.00 3.94
CA ILE A 163 15.75 -16.65 3.88
C ILE A 163 15.05 -16.42 5.22
N GLU A 164 15.37 -15.31 5.89
CA GLU A 164 14.69 -14.92 7.11
C GLU A 164 13.24 -14.53 6.81
N VAL A 165 12.30 -15.10 7.57
CA VAL A 165 10.88 -14.77 7.47
C VAL A 165 10.45 -14.10 8.76
N ARG A 166 9.84 -12.93 8.68
CA ARG A 166 9.40 -12.11 9.82
C ARG A 166 7.89 -11.99 9.89
N SER A 167 7.39 -11.94 11.11
CA SER A 167 5.97 -11.72 11.41
C SER A 167 5.80 -11.01 12.76
N THR A 168 4.53 -10.77 13.14
CA THR A 168 4.15 -10.46 14.51
C THR A 168 4.25 -11.72 15.40
N SER A 169 4.26 -11.53 16.70
CA SER A 169 4.22 -12.63 17.67
C SER A 169 2.93 -13.45 17.55
N LEU A 170 1.82 -12.79 17.25
CA LEU A 170 0.54 -13.46 17.07
C LEU A 170 0.53 -14.32 15.80
N THR A 171 1.01 -13.79 14.66
CA THR A 171 1.15 -14.56 13.42
C THR A 171 2.08 -15.77 13.62
N ALA A 172 3.20 -15.60 14.31
CA ALA A 172 4.14 -16.69 14.59
C ALA A 172 3.50 -17.80 15.44
N LYS A 173 2.65 -17.43 16.40
CA LYS A 173 1.88 -18.37 17.22
C LYS A 173 0.85 -19.12 16.38
N LEU A 174 0.00 -18.39 15.63
CA LEU A 174 -1.06 -18.99 14.80
C LEU A 174 -0.46 -19.85 13.67
N ALA A 175 0.65 -19.45 13.07
CA ALA A 175 1.37 -20.27 12.10
C ALA A 175 1.69 -21.66 12.65
N LYS A 176 2.22 -21.71 13.87
CA LYS A 176 2.54 -22.99 14.53
C LYS A 176 1.27 -23.81 14.84
N GLU A 177 0.20 -23.16 15.27
CA GLU A 177 -1.09 -23.81 15.53
C GLU A 177 -1.70 -24.38 14.23
N ASN A 178 -1.49 -23.70 13.09
CA ASN A 178 -1.93 -24.12 11.77
C ASN A 178 -0.97 -25.13 11.09
N GLY A 179 0.11 -25.57 11.80
CA GLY A 179 1.04 -26.58 11.28
C GLY A 179 2.14 -26.02 10.37
N TYR A 180 2.30 -24.69 10.26
CA TYR A 180 3.40 -24.07 9.54
C TYR A 180 4.63 -23.85 10.40
N PRO A 181 5.84 -23.80 9.81
CA PRO A 181 7.01 -23.31 10.49
C PRO A 181 6.77 -21.89 11.00
N SER A 182 7.20 -21.62 12.25
CA SER A 182 7.02 -20.31 12.87
C SER A 182 7.98 -19.28 12.27
N PRO A 183 7.48 -18.18 11.68
CA PRO A 183 8.33 -17.06 11.28
C PRO A 183 8.89 -16.36 12.52
N LYS A 184 9.92 -15.52 12.32
CA LYS A 184 10.58 -14.78 13.41
C LYS A 184 9.66 -13.67 13.94
N PRO A 185 9.25 -13.69 15.21
CA PRO A 185 8.27 -12.77 15.79
C PRO A 185 8.91 -11.43 16.20
N ILE A 186 9.25 -10.57 15.25
CA ILE A 186 10.01 -9.34 15.50
C ILE A 186 9.27 -8.07 15.10
N LEU A 187 8.15 -8.16 14.35
CA LEU A 187 7.51 -6.99 13.78
C LEU A 187 6.74 -6.15 14.81
N ASP A 188 6.38 -6.72 15.97
CA ASP A 188 5.76 -5.96 17.07
C ASP A 188 6.73 -4.92 17.64
N GLU A 189 8.00 -5.30 17.79
CA GLU A 189 9.05 -4.43 18.34
C GLU A 189 9.71 -3.56 17.25
N LYS A 190 9.84 -4.09 16.04
CA LYS A 190 10.54 -3.46 14.92
C LYS A 190 9.64 -3.38 13.68
N PRO A 191 8.57 -2.56 13.73
CA PRO A 191 7.61 -2.45 12.62
C PRO A 191 8.17 -1.68 11.42
N MET A 192 9.35 -1.06 11.55
CA MET A 192 10.02 -0.36 10.47
C MET A 192 11.34 -1.02 10.14
N MET A 193 11.54 -1.35 8.87
CA MET A 193 12.74 -1.96 8.34
C MET A 193 13.31 -1.11 7.20
N LYS A 194 14.63 -0.89 7.25
CA LYS A 194 15.36 -0.34 6.12
C LYS A 194 16.22 -1.44 5.52
N ILE A 195 15.94 -1.84 4.30
CA ILE A 195 16.69 -2.84 3.54
C ILE A 195 17.32 -2.14 2.34
N GLY A 196 18.63 -1.92 2.43
CA GLY A 196 19.33 -1.10 1.45
C GLY A 196 18.75 0.31 1.38
N ASP A 197 18.33 0.70 0.19
CA ASP A 197 17.76 2.02 -0.12
C ASP A 197 16.24 2.11 0.14
N THR A 198 15.59 1.03 0.55
CA THR A 198 14.13 0.97 0.68
C THR A 198 13.68 0.83 2.13
N VAL A 199 12.61 1.54 2.50
CA VAL A 199 11.95 1.47 3.80
C VAL A 199 10.60 0.75 3.65
N ILE A 200 10.36 -0.23 4.52
CA ILE A 200 9.07 -0.92 4.67
C ILE A 200 8.60 -0.72 6.10
N LYS A 201 7.35 -0.34 6.28
CA LYS A 201 6.71 -0.19 7.58
C LYS A 201 5.53 -1.15 7.66
N THR A 202 5.45 -1.92 8.73
CA THR A 202 4.29 -2.77 9.02
C THR A 202 3.41 -2.13 10.08
N MET A 203 2.12 -2.46 10.06
CA MET A 203 1.16 -2.00 11.05
C MET A 203 0.15 -3.11 11.34
N TYR A 204 -0.06 -3.40 12.60
CA TYR A 204 -1.23 -4.13 13.07
C TYR A 204 -2.38 -3.14 13.33
N PRO A 205 -3.42 -3.10 12.50
CA PRO A 205 -4.52 -2.13 12.66
C PRO A 205 -5.55 -2.59 13.71
N GLY A 206 -5.55 -3.87 14.01
CA GLY A 206 -6.53 -4.60 14.80
C GLY A 206 -7.01 -5.83 14.06
N GLU A 207 -7.91 -6.57 14.68
CA GLU A 207 -8.55 -7.73 14.08
C GLU A 207 -9.44 -7.32 12.90
N GLY A 208 -9.62 -8.20 11.93
CA GLY A 208 -10.45 -7.99 10.75
C GLY A 208 -10.66 -9.30 10.00
N HIS A 209 -10.04 -9.47 8.83
CA HIS A 209 -10.03 -10.71 8.05
C HIS A 209 -9.51 -11.92 8.87
N SER A 210 -8.52 -11.66 9.70
CA SER A 210 -7.99 -12.59 10.69
C SER A 210 -7.61 -11.82 11.96
N LYS A 211 -7.31 -12.54 13.04
CA LYS A 211 -6.92 -11.93 14.31
C LYS A 211 -5.55 -11.26 14.26
N ASP A 212 -4.69 -11.68 13.33
CA ASP A 212 -3.27 -11.33 13.25
C ASP A 212 -2.89 -10.50 12.02
N ASN A 213 -3.87 -10.12 11.19
CA ASN A 213 -3.60 -9.41 9.94
C ASN A 213 -2.83 -8.11 10.15
N ILE A 214 -1.74 -7.93 9.41
CA ILE A 214 -1.00 -6.67 9.33
C ILE A 214 -1.02 -6.12 7.91
N THR A 215 -0.75 -4.82 7.81
CA THR A 215 -0.51 -4.15 6.53
C THR A 215 0.97 -3.82 6.38
N ALA A 216 1.45 -3.66 5.12
CA ALA A 216 2.79 -3.19 4.82
C ALA A 216 2.74 -1.92 3.99
N TRP A 217 3.44 -0.88 4.45
CA TRP A 217 3.51 0.43 3.83
C TRP A 217 4.88 0.72 3.24
N LEU A 218 4.92 1.12 1.98
CA LEU A 218 6.12 1.53 1.26
C LEU A 218 6.08 3.05 1.04
N PRO A 219 6.66 3.85 1.95
CA PRO A 219 6.48 5.31 1.96
C PRO A 219 7.02 6.00 0.71
N GLN A 220 8.13 5.52 0.16
CA GLN A 220 8.77 6.09 -1.04
C GLN A 220 7.86 6.00 -2.27
N TYR A 221 7.02 4.98 -2.36
CA TYR A 221 6.14 4.70 -3.49
C TYR A 221 4.67 5.05 -3.21
N LYS A 222 4.34 5.38 -1.95
CA LYS A 222 2.96 5.57 -1.49
C LYS A 222 2.07 4.36 -1.79
N ILE A 223 2.64 3.15 -1.64
CA ILE A 223 1.97 1.86 -1.84
C ILE A 223 1.67 1.25 -0.48
N LEU A 224 0.42 0.83 -0.31
CA LEU A 224 -0.07 0.04 0.81
C LEU A 224 -0.38 -1.37 0.33
N PHE A 225 0.28 -2.37 0.90
CA PHE A 225 -0.16 -3.75 0.80
C PHE A 225 -1.14 -4.03 1.95
N GLY A 226 -2.39 -4.24 1.59
CA GLY A 226 -3.46 -4.52 2.54
C GLY A 226 -3.64 -6.02 2.80
N GLY A 227 -3.11 -6.89 1.91
CA GLY A 227 -3.35 -8.33 2.00
C GLY A 227 -4.85 -8.65 1.99
N CYS A 228 -5.24 -9.81 2.54
CA CYS A 228 -6.62 -10.26 2.58
C CYS A 228 -7.52 -9.42 3.49
N PHE A 229 -6.92 -8.57 4.33
CA PHE A 229 -7.60 -7.57 5.15
C PHE A 229 -8.32 -6.49 4.32
N ILE A 230 -7.84 -6.17 3.12
CA ILE A 230 -8.46 -5.20 2.20
C ILE A 230 -9.03 -5.91 0.99
N LYS A 231 -10.26 -5.54 0.59
CA LYS A 231 -10.99 -6.12 -0.53
C LYS A 231 -10.79 -5.30 -1.81
N SER A 232 -10.71 -5.98 -2.95
CA SER A 232 -10.70 -5.35 -4.28
C SER A 232 -12.07 -4.76 -4.62
N LEU A 233 -12.15 -3.85 -5.59
CA LEU A 233 -13.42 -3.21 -5.97
C LEU A 233 -14.42 -4.17 -6.64
N ASP A 234 -13.97 -5.27 -7.18
CA ASP A 234 -14.79 -6.32 -7.79
C ASP A 234 -15.29 -7.35 -6.77
N ALA A 235 -14.76 -7.36 -5.54
CA ALA A 235 -15.26 -8.19 -4.45
C ALA A 235 -16.73 -7.86 -4.13
N LYS A 236 -17.53 -8.90 -3.95
CA LYS A 236 -18.98 -8.80 -3.63
C LYS A 236 -19.28 -9.15 -2.18
N ASP A 237 -18.32 -9.72 -1.49
CA ASP A 237 -18.43 -10.15 -0.10
C ASP A 237 -17.06 -10.09 0.59
N LEU A 238 -17.03 -10.46 1.86
CA LEU A 238 -15.84 -10.49 2.69
C LEU A 238 -14.97 -11.75 2.53
N GLY A 239 -15.44 -12.75 1.75
CA GLY A 239 -14.73 -14.00 1.51
C GLY A 239 -14.75 -14.94 2.72
N ASN A 240 -13.61 -15.55 3.04
CA ASN A 240 -13.48 -16.45 4.19
C ASN A 240 -13.57 -15.67 5.51
N LEU A 241 -14.50 -16.08 6.37
CA LEU A 241 -14.79 -15.47 7.67
C LEU A 241 -14.55 -16.43 8.85
N SER A 242 -13.90 -17.57 8.64
CA SER A 242 -13.79 -18.64 9.66
C SER A 242 -13.16 -18.20 10.97
N ASP A 243 -12.25 -17.23 10.91
CA ASP A 243 -11.54 -16.65 12.07
C ASP A 243 -11.51 -15.11 12.04
N ALA A 244 -12.34 -14.52 11.17
CA ALA A 244 -12.49 -13.07 11.06
C ALA A 244 -13.20 -12.48 12.28
N ASN A 245 -12.90 -11.21 12.55
CA ASN A 245 -13.66 -10.41 13.50
C ASN A 245 -14.33 -9.26 12.74
N VAL A 246 -15.53 -9.53 12.21
CA VAL A 246 -16.26 -8.58 11.36
C VAL A 246 -16.62 -7.31 12.13
N GLU A 247 -16.98 -7.43 13.43
CA GLU A 247 -17.37 -6.29 14.28
C GLU A 247 -16.25 -5.28 14.48
N LYS A 248 -14.97 -5.74 14.48
CA LYS A 248 -13.79 -4.88 14.64
C LYS A 248 -13.17 -4.44 13.32
N TRP A 249 -13.54 -5.08 12.21
CA TRP A 249 -12.86 -4.92 10.94
C TRP A 249 -13.00 -3.50 10.38
N ASP A 250 -14.17 -2.90 10.47
CA ASP A 250 -14.43 -1.53 10.04
C ASP A 250 -13.51 -0.52 10.77
N ASP A 251 -13.45 -0.57 12.09
CA ASP A 251 -12.57 0.30 12.88
C ASP A 251 -11.08 0.07 12.59
N SER A 252 -10.71 -1.17 12.30
CA SER A 252 -9.34 -1.50 11.90
C SER A 252 -8.99 -0.89 10.53
N VAL A 253 -9.91 -0.89 9.56
CA VAL A 253 -9.71 -0.24 8.25
C VAL A 253 -9.63 1.29 8.40
N LYS A 254 -10.48 1.89 9.24
CA LYS A 254 -10.43 3.34 9.53
C LYS A 254 -9.07 3.78 10.07
N LYS A 255 -8.46 3.01 10.98
CA LYS A 255 -7.10 3.28 11.48
C LYS A 255 -6.05 3.27 10.36
N VAL A 256 -6.19 2.39 9.36
CA VAL A 256 -5.30 2.38 8.19
C VAL A 256 -5.48 3.62 7.34
N ILE A 257 -6.74 4.06 7.10
CA ILE A 257 -7.05 5.28 6.36
C ILE A 257 -6.43 6.51 7.04
N GLU A 258 -6.59 6.64 8.35
CA GLU A 258 -6.03 7.72 9.15
C GLU A 258 -4.50 7.72 9.15
N LYS A 259 -3.89 6.53 9.23
CA LYS A 259 -2.43 6.39 9.27
C LYS A 259 -1.76 6.71 7.94
N TYR A 260 -2.42 6.41 6.82
CA TYR A 260 -1.84 6.53 5.48
C TYR A 260 -2.71 7.39 4.53
N PRO A 261 -3.01 8.66 4.89
CA PRO A 261 -3.90 9.52 4.09
C PRO A 261 -3.36 9.79 2.67
N GLN A 262 -2.03 9.70 2.50
CA GLN A 262 -1.32 9.94 1.24
C GLN A 262 -1.17 8.70 0.36
N VAL A 263 -1.83 7.58 0.68
CA VAL A 263 -1.77 6.36 -0.13
C VAL A 263 -2.23 6.62 -1.57
N LYS A 264 -1.45 6.13 -2.54
CA LYS A 264 -1.76 6.21 -3.97
C LYS A 264 -2.25 4.88 -4.53
N ILE A 265 -1.55 3.80 -4.16
CA ILE A 265 -1.85 2.43 -4.62
C ILE A 265 -2.12 1.57 -3.39
N VAL A 266 -3.19 0.80 -3.45
CA VAL A 266 -3.57 -0.21 -2.45
C VAL A 266 -3.61 -1.56 -3.15
N VAL A 267 -2.87 -2.53 -2.63
CA VAL A 267 -2.83 -3.89 -3.16
C VAL A 267 -3.55 -4.81 -2.17
N PRO A 268 -4.71 -5.38 -2.57
CA PRO A 268 -5.45 -6.35 -1.76
C PRO A 268 -4.84 -7.74 -1.89
N GLY A 269 -5.18 -8.64 -0.98
CA GLY A 269 -4.76 -10.05 -1.07
C GLY A 269 -5.38 -10.79 -2.26
N HIS A 270 -6.58 -10.40 -2.68
CA HIS A 270 -7.29 -11.02 -3.81
C HIS A 270 -7.86 -9.94 -4.74
N GLY A 271 -7.88 -10.24 -6.05
CA GLY A 271 -8.43 -9.34 -7.09
C GLY A 271 -7.48 -8.21 -7.48
N GLU A 272 -8.02 -7.23 -8.20
CA GLU A 272 -7.23 -6.13 -8.76
C GLU A 272 -6.86 -5.10 -7.70
N TRP A 273 -5.64 -4.57 -7.81
CA TRP A 273 -5.20 -3.43 -7.00
C TRP A 273 -5.73 -2.12 -7.58
N GLY A 274 -5.67 -1.07 -6.77
CA GLY A 274 -6.20 0.22 -7.18
C GLY A 274 -5.74 1.35 -6.26
N ASN A 275 -6.59 2.32 -6.06
CA ASN A 275 -6.33 3.45 -5.17
C ASN A 275 -7.03 3.29 -3.82
N LYS A 276 -7.03 4.33 -2.99
CA LYS A 276 -7.65 4.34 -1.66
C LYS A 276 -9.14 3.97 -1.62
N ARG A 277 -9.84 3.91 -2.78
CA ARG A 277 -11.25 3.48 -2.84
C ARG A 277 -11.43 2.04 -2.35
N LEU A 278 -10.37 1.19 -2.46
CA LEU A 278 -10.44 -0.18 -1.94
C LEU A 278 -10.69 -0.20 -0.41
N LEU A 279 -10.11 0.75 0.32
CA LEU A 279 -10.29 0.87 1.78
C LEU A 279 -11.76 1.19 2.11
N PHE A 280 -12.37 2.13 1.41
CA PHE A 280 -13.77 2.49 1.60
C PHE A 280 -14.71 1.38 1.15
N HIS A 281 -14.43 0.74 0.00
CA HIS A 281 -15.19 -0.40 -0.47
C HIS A 281 -15.17 -1.58 0.54
N THR A 282 -14.04 -1.82 1.19
CA THR A 282 -13.95 -2.82 2.27
C THR A 282 -14.89 -2.48 3.42
N ILE A 283 -14.94 -1.19 3.83
CA ILE A 283 -15.90 -0.72 4.86
C ILE A 283 -17.35 -0.93 4.42
N ASP A 284 -17.66 -0.62 3.16
CA ASP A 284 -19.01 -0.79 2.62
C ASP A 284 -19.44 -2.27 2.61
N LEU A 285 -18.53 -3.19 2.24
CA LEU A 285 -18.80 -4.63 2.30
C LEU A 285 -19.00 -5.13 3.74
N ILE A 286 -18.25 -4.60 4.72
CA ILE A 286 -18.42 -4.93 6.14
C ILE A 286 -19.81 -4.52 6.60
N LYS A 287 -20.24 -3.29 6.31
CA LYS A 287 -21.58 -2.80 6.67
C LYS A 287 -22.69 -3.64 6.03
N GLN A 288 -22.58 -3.93 4.73
CA GLN A 288 -23.55 -4.78 4.04
C GLN A 288 -23.66 -6.20 4.61
N HIS A 289 -22.59 -6.69 5.26
CA HIS A 289 -22.60 -8.00 5.91
C HIS A 289 -23.23 -7.96 7.30
N THR A 290 -23.18 -6.81 7.99
CA THR A 290 -23.68 -6.65 9.37
C THR A 290 -25.11 -6.11 9.45
N ASP A 291 -25.64 -5.49 8.38
CA ASP A 291 -27.01 -5.00 8.25
C ASP A 291 -27.97 -6.16 7.85
#